data_16749ac2e1be9ccdff6c5e1d37b81163
#
_entry.id   16749ac2e1be9ccdff6c5e1d37b81163
#
_cell.length_a   1.000
_cell.length_b   1.000
_cell.length_c   1.000
_cell.angle_alpha   90.00
_cell.angle_beta   90.00
_cell.angle_gamma   90.00
#
_symmetry.space_group_name_H-M   'P 1'
#
loop_
_entity.id
_entity.type
_entity.pdbx_description
1 polymer ?
#
loop_
_entity_poly.entity_id
_entity_poly.type
_entity_poly.pdbx_seq_one_letter_code
_entity_poly.pdbx_strand_id
1 'polypeptide(L)'
;VPFEWLERGNRVKALITEVREDAKGVPIIVSRSKAEFVERMLELEVPELTDGTVELRAIAREAGSRTKIAVFSNDPNVDPKGACVGSRGNRVRQIVNELRGEKLDVVEWREDKVRFIKEALGPADIDEVEIDEHTKSAKVVVKDNQLSLAIGKEGQNARLAAKLTGYKIDIVGLGDSPQVEETETEENSSNEEE
;
A
#
# COMPACT_ATOMS: atom_id res chain seq x y z
N VAL A 1 -14.88 -8.74 11.69
CA VAL A 1 -13.47 -8.80 11.25
C VAL A 1 -12.89 -10.12 11.75
N PRO A 2 -12.10 -10.84 10.96
CA PRO A 2 -11.39 -12.02 11.43
C PRO A 2 -10.61 -11.69 12.71
N PHE A 3 -10.65 -12.63 13.69
CA PHE A 3 -9.94 -12.50 14.98
C PHE A 3 -10.45 -11.41 15.94
N GLU A 4 -11.50 -10.67 15.62
CA GLU A 4 -12.17 -9.77 16.57
C GLU A 4 -13.22 -10.53 17.39
N TRP A 5 -12.94 -10.75 18.66
CA TRP A 5 -13.92 -11.26 19.62
C TRP A 5 -14.61 -10.10 20.30
N LEU A 6 -15.91 -9.95 20.04
CA LEU A 6 -16.75 -8.92 20.65
C LEU A 6 -17.69 -9.55 21.66
N GLU A 7 -17.55 -9.13 22.91
CA GLU A 7 -18.43 -9.60 23.98
C GLU A 7 -19.61 -8.64 24.18
N ARG A 8 -20.71 -9.18 24.68
CA ARG A 8 -21.90 -8.38 25.01
C ARG A 8 -21.55 -7.38 26.12
N GLY A 9 -21.83 -6.09 25.86
CA GLY A 9 -21.51 -5.00 26.78
C GLY A 9 -20.24 -4.25 26.44
N ASN A 10 -19.40 -4.75 25.51
CA ASN A 10 -18.24 -4.01 25.02
C ASN A 10 -18.67 -2.82 24.14
N ARG A 11 -18.00 -1.68 24.33
CA ARG A 11 -18.12 -0.53 23.43
C ARG A 11 -17.13 -0.69 22.30
N VAL A 12 -17.61 -0.56 21.07
CA VAL A 12 -16.79 -0.66 19.86
C VAL A 12 -17.10 0.49 18.92
N LYS A 13 -16.09 1.00 18.21
CA LYS A 13 -16.31 1.90 17.10
C LYS A 13 -16.68 1.07 15.86
N ALA A 14 -17.64 1.51 15.10
CA ALA A 14 -18.06 0.86 13.87
C ALA A 14 -18.56 1.90 12.87
N LEU A 15 -18.37 1.63 11.58
CA LEU A 15 -18.89 2.44 10.49
C LEU A 15 -20.37 2.08 10.27
N ILE A 16 -21.27 3.07 10.29
CA ILE A 16 -22.65 2.88 9.84
C ILE A 16 -22.62 2.81 8.31
N THR A 17 -23.03 1.68 7.75
CA THR A 17 -23.02 1.45 6.30
C THR A 17 -24.38 1.60 5.68
N GLU A 18 -25.45 1.39 6.44
CA GLU A 18 -26.81 1.49 5.96
C GLU A 18 -27.75 1.82 7.12
N VAL A 19 -28.74 2.68 6.85
CA VAL A 19 -29.87 2.95 7.73
C VAL A 19 -31.14 2.66 6.96
N ARG A 20 -31.98 1.74 7.48
CA ARG A 20 -33.23 1.31 6.85
C ARG A 20 -34.40 1.89 7.66
N GLU A 21 -35.09 2.85 7.09
CA GLU A 21 -36.19 3.52 7.79
C GLU A 21 -37.44 2.63 7.97
N ASP A 22 -37.68 1.70 7.01
CA ASP A 22 -38.89 0.86 6.98
C ASP A 22 -38.65 -0.61 7.41
N ALA A 23 -37.48 -0.92 7.98
CA ALA A 23 -37.15 -2.30 8.30
C ALA A 23 -37.89 -2.80 9.57
N LYS A 24 -38.62 -3.91 9.41
CA LYS A 24 -39.04 -4.72 10.56
C LYS A 24 -37.82 -5.51 11.05
N GLY A 25 -37.14 -5.04 12.12
CA GLY A 25 -35.99 -5.74 12.70
C GLY A 25 -34.81 -4.80 12.98
N VAL A 26 -33.64 -5.06 12.38
CA VAL A 26 -32.41 -4.26 12.61
C VAL A 26 -32.32 -3.12 11.61
N PRO A 27 -32.60 -1.86 12.01
CA PRO A 27 -32.64 -0.72 11.09
C PRO A 27 -31.26 -0.16 10.72
N ILE A 28 -30.22 -0.48 11.50
CA ILE A 28 -28.88 0.06 11.31
C ILE A 28 -27.89 -1.08 11.06
N ILE A 29 -27.20 -1.00 9.93
CA ILE A 29 -26.13 -1.94 9.59
C ILE A 29 -24.80 -1.24 9.79
N VAL A 30 -23.90 -1.90 10.52
CA VAL A 30 -22.56 -1.41 10.82
C VAL A 30 -21.49 -2.36 10.32
N SER A 31 -20.32 -1.82 10.02
CA SER A 31 -19.17 -2.61 9.57
C SER A 31 -17.88 -2.13 10.21
N ARG A 32 -16.99 -3.08 10.52
CA ARG A 32 -15.60 -2.83 10.91
C ARG A 32 -14.61 -3.37 9.86
N SER A 33 -15.11 -4.10 8.84
CA SER A 33 -14.27 -4.73 7.80
C SER A 33 -14.09 -3.90 6.54
N LYS A 34 -14.93 -2.88 6.32
CA LYS A 34 -14.79 -2.00 5.16
C LYS A 34 -13.56 -1.09 5.28
N ALA A 35 -12.96 -0.73 4.13
CA ALA A 35 -11.81 0.17 4.07
C ALA A 35 -12.14 1.56 4.65
N GLU A 36 -13.34 2.05 4.38
CA GLU A 36 -13.87 3.33 4.86
C GLU A 36 -13.91 3.43 6.40
N PHE A 37 -13.92 2.30 7.10
CA PHE A 37 -13.81 2.31 8.56
C PHE A 37 -12.43 2.82 9.01
N VAL A 38 -11.36 2.38 8.33
CA VAL A 38 -9.99 2.85 8.62
C VAL A 38 -9.83 4.32 8.23
N GLU A 39 -10.43 4.74 7.12
CA GLU A 39 -10.45 6.14 6.70
C GLU A 39 -11.07 7.04 7.78
N ARG A 40 -12.25 6.67 8.32
CA ARG A 40 -12.88 7.41 9.41
C ARG A 40 -12.04 7.41 10.70
N MET A 41 -11.34 6.33 10.98
CA MET A 41 -10.41 6.28 12.12
C MET A 41 -9.23 7.24 11.93
N LEU A 42 -8.69 7.33 10.71
CA LEU A 42 -7.64 8.27 10.36
C LEU A 42 -8.10 9.73 10.51
N GLU A 43 -9.27 10.08 10.02
CA GLU A 43 -9.85 11.42 10.18
C GLU A 43 -10.00 11.84 11.66
N LEU A 44 -10.31 10.89 12.55
CA LEU A 44 -10.43 11.17 13.99
C LEU A 44 -9.07 11.41 14.67
N GLU A 45 -7.99 10.79 14.19
CA GLU A 45 -6.68 10.81 14.82
C GLU A 45 -5.71 11.81 14.16
N VAL A 46 -5.98 12.21 12.90
CA VAL A 46 -5.09 13.03 12.07
C VAL A 46 -5.82 14.31 11.64
N PRO A 47 -5.66 15.42 12.39
CA PRO A 47 -6.32 16.70 12.06
C PRO A 47 -6.01 17.19 10.66
N GLU A 48 -4.80 16.92 10.15
CA GLU A 48 -4.33 17.32 8.82
C GLU A 48 -5.12 16.66 7.68
N LEU A 49 -5.78 15.52 7.93
CA LEU A 49 -6.74 14.93 6.99
C LEU A 49 -8.11 15.65 7.04
N THR A 50 -8.48 16.13 8.21
CA THR A 50 -9.76 16.82 8.39
C THR A 50 -9.74 18.25 7.83
N ASP A 51 -8.60 18.96 7.94
CA ASP A 51 -8.45 20.32 7.42
C ASP A 51 -8.05 20.37 5.94
N GLY A 52 -7.74 19.19 5.33
CA GLY A 52 -7.37 19.06 3.93
C GLY A 52 -5.91 19.37 3.61
N THR A 53 -5.05 19.61 4.62
CA THR A 53 -3.60 19.76 4.43
C THR A 53 -2.99 18.48 3.89
N VAL A 54 -3.42 17.34 4.43
CA VAL A 54 -3.09 16.00 3.94
C VAL A 54 -4.33 15.34 3.35
N GLU A 55 -4.16 14.60 2.27
CA GLU A 55 -5.23 13.85 1.62
C GLU A 55 -4.94 12.35 1.63
N LEU A 56 -5.95 11.54 1.89
CA LEU A 56 -5.93 10.10 1.65
C LEU A 56 -6.27 9.83 0.17
N ARG A 57 -5.27 9.46 -0.62
CA ARG A 57 -5.41 9.22 -2.06
C ARG A 57 -5.84 7.80 -2.42
N ALA A 58 -5.44 6.82 -1.62
CA ALA A 58 -5.81 5.42 -1.83
C ALA A 58 -5.72 4.62 -0.52
N ILE A 59 -6.48 3.55 -0.46
CA ILE A 59 -6.46 2.59 0.64
C ILE A 59 -6.63 1.17 0.11
N ALA A 60 -5.80 0.26 0.59
CA ALA A 60 -5.89 -1.17 0.31
C ALA A 60 -5.87 -1.93 1.63
N ARG A 61 -6.92 -2.72 1.91
CA ARG A 61 -7.14 -3.37 3.19
C ARG A 61 -7.40 -4.86 3.07
N GLU A 62 -6.75 -5.62 3.92
CA GLU A 62 -7.11 -6.98 4.29
C GLU A 62 -7.48 -6.96 5.77
N ALA A 63 -8.79 -6.81 6.03
CA ALA A 63 -9.33 -6.58 7.36
C ALA A 63 -8.91 -7.63 8.38
N GLY A 64 -8.43 -7.19 9.53
CA GLY A 64 -7.89 -8.03 10.60
C GLY A 64 -6.43 -8.46 10.41
N SER A 65 -5.80 -8.09 9.28
CA SER A 65 -4.41 -8.44 8.99
C SER A 65 -3.55 -7.21 8.73
N ARG A 66 -3.78 -6.52 7.60
CA ARG A 66 -2.96 -5.37 7.21
C ARG A 66 -3.71 -4.41 6.31
N THR A 67 -3.44 -3.13 6.49
CA THR A 67 -3.90 -2.03 5.63
C THR A 67 -2.72 -1.20 5.17
N LYS A 68 -2.71 -0.83 3.88
CA LYS A 68 -1.83 0.19 3.32
C LYS A 68 -2.65 1.40 2.92
N ILE A 69 -2.18 2.59 3.28
CA ILE A 69 -2.78 3.86 2.88
C ILE A 69 -1.76 4.68 2.09
N ALA A 70 -2.22 5.38 1.06
CA ALA A 70 -1.43 6.34 0.31
C ALA A 70 -1.89 7.75 0.61
N VAL A 71 -0.99 8.58 1.11
CA VAL A 71 -1.27 9.95 1.56
C VAL A 71 -0.46 10.96 0.78
N PHE A 72 -1.03 12.13 0.56
CA PHE A 72 -0.43 13.24 -0.17
C PHE A 72 -0.58 14.52 0.63
N SER A 73 0.40 15.41 0.58
CA SER A 73 0.29 16.74 1.20
C SER A 73 0.07 17.83 0.14
N ASN A 74 -0.91 18.68 0.39
CA ASN A 74 -1.16 19.88 -0.39
C ASN A 74 -0.24 21.04 0.03
N ASP A 75 0.42 20.94 1.19
CA ASP A 75 1.43 21.89 1.67
C ASP A 75 2.83 21.26 1.55
N PRO A 76 3.75 21.85 0.77
CA PRO A 76 5.10 21.32 0.59
C PRO A 76 5.95 21.30 1.88
N ASN A 77 5.54 22.04 2.91
CA ASN A 77 6.22 22.06 4.21
C ASN A 77 5.72 20.98 5.18
N VAL A 78 4.67 20.24 4.81
CA VAL A 78 4.08 19.18 5.64
C VAL A 78 4.43 17.82 5.09
N ASP A 79 5.13 16.99 5.88
CA ASP A 79 5.36 15.59 5.57
C ASP A 79 4.06 14.78 5.79
N PRO A 80 3.42 14.26 4.73
CA PRO A 80 2.15 13.56 4.87
C PRO A 80 2.28 12.24 5.63
N LYS A 81 3.40 11.54 5.51
CA LYS A 81 3.65 10.30 6.27
C LYS A 81 3.83 10.61 7.75
N GLY A 82 4.65 11.63 8.06
CA GLY A 82 4.90 12.08 9.42
C GLY A 82 3.62 12.54 10.13
N ALA A 83 2.76 13.28 9.43
CA ALA A 83 1.46 13.72 9.95
C ALA A 83 0.57 12.52 10.34
N CYS A 84 0.45 11.52 9.47
CA CYS A 84 -0.36 10.33 9.74
C CYS A 84 0.26 9.42 10.82
N VAL A 85 1.57 9.27 10.83
CA VAL A 85 2.28 8.43 11.81
C VAL A 85 2.23 9.06 13.21
N GLY A 86 2.38 10.37 13.27
CA GLY A 86 2.42 11.14 14.50
C GLY A 86 3.72 10.98 15.29
N SER A 87 3.85 11.80 16.35
CA SER A 87 5.04 11.74 17.19
C SER A 87 5.28 10.34 17.75
N ARG A 88 6.45 9.78 17.46
CA ARG A 88 6.85 8.41 17.87
C ARG A 88 5.83 7.32 17.50
N GLY A 89 5.06 7.54 16.42
CA GLY A 89 4.07 6.57 15.93
C GLY A 89 2.79 6.49 16.77
N ASN A 90 2.49 7.51 17.56
CA ASN A 90 1.34 7.47 18.48
C ASN A 90 0.00 7.37 17.75
N ARG A 91 -0.21 8.13 16.66
CA ARG A 91 -1.46 8.14 15.90
C ARG A 91 -1.72 6.77 15.23
N VAL A 92 -0.74 6.25 14.49
CA VAL A 92 -0.83 4.91 13.91
C VAL A 92 -1.08 3.85 14.96
N ARG A 93 -0.41 3.95 16.12
CA ARG A 93 -0.57 2.96 17.21
C ARG A 93 -1.97 2.98 17.80
N GLN A 94 -2.62 4.15 17.94
CA GLN A 94 -4.00 4.24 18.40
C GLN A 94 -4.96 3.54 17.43
N ILE A 95 -4.77 3.75 16.12
CA ILE A 95 -5.58 3.10 15.09
C ILE A 95 -5.35 1.58 15.11
N VAL A 96 -4.10 1.12 15.15
CA VAL A 96 -3.74 -0.30 15.23
C VAL A 96 -4.35 -0.98 16.47
N ASN A 97 -4.36 -0.29 17.61
CA ASN A 97 -4.98 -0.78 18.84
C ASN A 97 -6.51 -0.89 18.70
N GLU A 98 -7.17 0.11 18.10
CA GLU A 98 -8.60 0.04 17.81
C GLU A 98 -8.94 -1.09 16.84
N LEU A 99 -8.10 -1.33 15.86
CA LEU A 99 -8.20 -2.42 14.88
C LEU A 99 -7.71 -3.78 15.41
N ARG A 100 -7.41 -3.86 16.71
CA ARG A 100 -6.98 -5.07 17.42
C ARG A 100 -5.76 -5.76 16.81
N GLY A 101 -4.77 -4.96 16.41
CA GLY A 101 -3.49 -5.44 15.91
C GLY A 101 -3.38 -5.56 14.39
N GLU A 102 -4.40 -5.15 13.64
CA GLU A 102 -4.28 -4.99 12.18
C GLU A 102 -3.17 -3.97 11.87
N LYS A 103 -2.17 -4.36 11.08
CA LYS A 103 -1.03 -3.51 10.74
C LYS A 103 -1.46 -2.38 9.81
N LEU A 104 -0.91 -1.19 10.01
CA LEU A 104 -1.17 -0.02 9.17
C LEU A 104 0.15 0.52 8.60
N ASP A 105 0.31 0.44 7.28
CA ASP A 105 1.44 1.00 6.55
C ASP A 105 1.02 2.32 5.91
N VAL A 106 1.79 3.37 6.16
CA VAL A 106 1.60 4.69 5.56
C VAL A 106 2.60 4.88 4.44
N VAL A 107 2.09 5.06 3.22
CA VAL A 107 2.85 5.22 1.98
C VAL A 107 2.63 6.65 1.47
N GLU A 108 3.67 7.31 1.00
CA GLU A 108 3.51 8.59 0.34
C GLU A 108 3.02 8.38 -1.10
N TRP A 109 1.89 9.01 -1.43
CA TRP A 109 1.41 9.00 -2.80
C TRP A 109 2.30 9.87 -3.69
N ARG A 110 2.67 9.35 -4.85
CA ARG A 110 3.49 10.04 -5.85
C ARG A 110 2.76 10.05 -7.19
N GLU A 111 2.85 11.16 -7.92
CA GLU A 111 2.35 11.24 -9.28
C GLU A 111 3.15 10.32 -10.22
N ASP A 112 4.47 10.30 -10.04
CA ASP A 112 5.38 9.33 -10.68
C ASP A 112 5.04 7.91 -10.22
N LYS A 113 4.54 7.11 -11.15
CA LYS A 113 4.06 5.75 -10.87
C LYS A 113 5.18 4.79 -10.47
N VAL A 114 6.39 4.96 -11.04
CA VAL A 114 7.56 4.16 -10.66
C VAL A 114 7.88 4.37 -9.18
N ARG A 115 7.96 5.63 -8.77
CA ARG A 115 8.22 5.98 -7.36
C ARG A 115 7.09 5.52 -6.46
N PHE A 116 5.84 5.67 -6.89
CA PHE A 116 4.68 5.25 -6.09
C PHE A 116 4.66 3.73 -5.87
N ILE A 117 4.96 2.93 -6.90
CA ILE A 117 5.06 1.48 -6.77
C ILE A 117 6.21 1.07 -5.84
N LYS A 118 7.38 1.72 -5.95
CA LYS A 118 8.51 1.51 -5.03
C LYS A 118 8.11 1.76 -3.58
N GLU A 119 7.47 2.90 -3.29
CA GLU A 119 6.96 3.24 -1.96
C GLU A 119 5.91 2.23 -1.46
N ALA A 120 4.99 1.80 -2.33
CA ALA A 120 3.92 0.87 -1.98
C ALA A 120 4.43 -0.53 -1.61
N LEU A 121 5.56 -0.96 -2.19
CA LEU A 121 6.20 -2.24 -1.88
C LEU A 121 7.10 -2.19 -0.64
N GLY A 122 7.32 -1.00 -0.07
CA GLY A 122 8.04 -0.90 1.20
C GLY A 122 7.54 -1.90 2.26
N PRO A 123 8.46 -2.36 3.13
CA PRO A 123 9.82 -1.89 3.35
C PRO A 123 10.91 -2.56 2.49
N ALA A 124 10.56 -3.28 1.40
CA ALA A 124 11.53 -3.87 0.52
C ALA A 124 12.27 -2.81 -0.32
N ASP A 125 13.57 -3.02 -0.54
CA ASP A 125 14.36 -2.23 -1.46
C ASP A 125 14.11 -2.70 -2.90
N ILE A 126 13.71 -1.78 -3.76
CA ILE A 126 13.35 -2.04 -5.16
C ILE A 126 14.44 -1.45 -6.06
N ASP A 127 15.07 -2.31 -6.84
CA ASP A 127 16.12 -1.90 -7.78
C ASP A 127 15.49 -1.22 -9.00
N GLU A 128 14.60 -1.89 -9.72
CA GLU A 128 14.03 -1.41 -10.97
C GLU A 128 12.50 -1.63 -11.03
N VAL A 129 11.81 -0.75 -11.73
CA VAL A 129 10.38 -0.88 -12.03
C VAL A 129 10.14 -0.46 -13.48
N GLU A 130 9.69 -1.40 -14.29
CA GLU A 130 9.22 -1.18 -15.65
C GLU A 130 7.69 -1.14 -15.66
N ILE A 131 7.11 -0.11 -16.27
CA ILE A 131 5.65 0.09 -16.31
C ILE A 131 5.13 -0.01 -17.74
N ASP A 132 4.06 -0.76 -17.91
CA ASP A 132 3.20 -0.70 -19.09
C ASP A 132 1.88 0.00 -18.72
N GLU A 133 1.74 1.23 -19.21
CA GLU A 133 0.56 2.06 -18.95
C GLU A 133 -0.70 1.53 -19.66
N HIS A 134 -0.56 0.81 -20.77
CA HIS A 134 -1.71 0.29 -21.53
C HIS A 134 -2.37 -0.88 -20.81
N THR A 135 -1.56 -1.78 -20.27
CA THR A 135 -2.03 -2.96 -19.54
C THR A 135 -2.17 -2.71 -18.05
N LYS A 136 -1.73 -1.54 -17.56
CA LYS A 136 -1.63 -1.24 -16.12
C LYS A 136 -0.87 -2.32 -15.37
N SER A 137 0.26 -2.76 -15.94
CA SER A 137 1.15 -3.73 -15.32
C SER A 137 2.51 -3.11 -15.01
N ALA A 138 3.17 -3.64 -14.00
CA ALA A 138 4.50 -3.25 -13.57
C ALA A 138 5.34 -4.50 -13.30
N LYS A 139 6.51 -4.58 -13.94
CA LYS A 139 7.54 -5.56 -13.61
C LYS A 139 8.51 -4.91 -12.64
N VAL A 140 8.72 -5.54 -11.51
CA VAL A 140 9.53 -5.04 -10.41
C VAL A 140 10.70 -5.99 -10.19
N VAL A 141 11.91 -5.46 -10.27
CA VAL A 141 13.15 -6.21 -10.06
C VAL A 141 13.70 -5.88 -8.68
N VAL A 142 14.02 -6.90 -7.92
CA VAL A 142 14.60 -6.79 -6.59
C VAL A 142 15.79 -7.72 -6.41
N LYS A 143 16.68 -7.41 -5.48
CA LYS A 143 17.71 -8.37 -5.07
C LYS A 143 17.07 -9.61 -4.46
N ASP A 144 17.67 -10.77 -4.65
CA ASP A 144 17.11 -12.05 -4.18
C ASP A 144 16.83 -12.04 -2.67
N ASN A 145 17.66 -11.36 -1.87
CA ASN A 145 17.45 -11.19 -0.44
C ASN A 145 16.26 -10.28 -0.08
N GLN A 146 15.73 -9.48 -1.03
CA GLN A 146 14.56 -8.62 -0.87
C GLN A 146 13.28 -9.26 -1.40
N LEU A 147 13.38 -10.33 -2.20
CA LEU A 147 12.24 -10.93 -2.90
C LEU A 147 11.13 -11.36 -1.93
N SER A 148 11.47 -12.10 -0.89
CA SER A 148 10.49 -12.53 0.12
C SER A 148 9.84 -11.36 0.86
N LEU A 149 10.56 -10.26 1.06
CA LEU A 149 10.05 -9.06 1.72
C LEU A 149 9.11 -8.27 0.80
N ALA A 150 9.49 -8.15 -0.49
CA ALA A 150 8.67 -7.48 -1.50
C ALA A 150 7.34 -8.21 -1.73
N ILE A 151 7.37 -9.54 -1.83
CA ILE A 151 6.18 -10.37 -1.98
C ILE A 151 5.36 -10.38 -0.69
N GLY A 152 6.01 -10.55 0.45
CA GLY A 152 5.39 -10.70 1.77
C GLY A 152 4.79 -12.09 2.01
N LYS A 153 4.38 -12.34 3.26
CA LYS A 153 3.73 -13.61 3.63
C LYS A 153 2.47 -13.83 2.77
N GLU A 154 2.39 -14.99 2.12
CA GLU A 154 1.26 -15.36 1.25
C GLU A 154 0.97 -14.32 0.13
N GLY A 155 1.99 -13.56 -0.29
CA GLY A 155 1.84 -12.52 -1.30
C GLY A 155 1.12 -11.25 -0.82
N GLN A 156 0.95 -11.06 0.48
CA GLN A 156 0.16 -9.96 1.05
C GLN A 156 0.71 -8.59 0.69
N ASN A 157 2.04 -8.39 0.77
CA ASN A 157 2.63 -7.08 0.49
C ASN A 157 2.43 -6.69 -0.97
N ALA A 158 2.74 -7.61 -1.91
CA ALA A 158 2.53 -7.40 -3.34
C ALA A 158 1.06 -7.16 -3.70
N ARG A 159 0.15 -7.95 -3.12
CA ARG A 159 -1.29 -7.84 -3.36
C ARG A 159 -1.88 -6.52 -2.86
N LEU A 160 -1.47 -6.06 -1.67
CA LEU A 160 -1.90 -4.76 -1.14
C LEU A 160 -1.29 -3.60 -1.94
N ALA A 161 -0.02 -3.69 -2.36
CA ALA A 161 0.62 -2.71 -3.21
C ALA A 161 -0.08 -2.61 -4.58
N ALA A 162 -0.42 -3.74 -5.19
CA ALA A 162 -1.17 -3.77 -6.45
C ALA A 162 -2.54 -3.09 -6.33
N LYS A 163 -3.29 -3.37 -5.26
CA LYS A 163 -4.59 -2.71 -4.99
C LYS A 163 -4.43 -1.22 -4.73
N LEU A 164 -3.39 -0.82 -3.99
CA LEU A 164 -3.13 0.57 -3.63
C LEU A 164 -2.76 1.43 -4.84
N THR A 165 -1.93 0.88 -5.73
CA THR A 165 -1.40 1.60 -6.90
C THR A 165 -2.28 1.50 -8.13
N GLY A 166 -3.15 0.48 -8.20
CA GLY A 166 -3.97 0.17 -9.37
C GLY A 166 -3.20 -0.53 -10.50
N TYR A 167 -1.99 -1.03 -10.22
CA TYR A 167 -1.16 -1.78 -11.17
C TYR A 167 -1.12 -3.26 -10.82
N LYS A 168 -1.13 -4.12 -11.84
CA LYS A 168 -0.76 -5.51 -11.67
C LYS A 168 0.76 -5.60 -11.51
N ILE A 169 1.22 -6.05 -10.35
CA ILE A 169 2.65 -6.07 -10.00
C ILE A 169 3.18 -7.49 -10.13
N ASP A 170 4.24 -7.65 -10.92
CA ASP A 170 5.03 -8.86 -11.06
C ASP A 170 6.42 -8.62 -10.48
N ILE A 171 6.84 -9.44 -9.52
CA ILE A 171 8.09 -9.24 -8.77
C ILE A 171 9.04 -10.38 -9.09
N VAL A 172 10.24 -10.03 -9.59
CA VAL A 172 11.29 -10.98 -9.97
C VAL A 172 12.60 -10.69 -9.23
N GLY A 173 13.34 -11.73 -8.89
CA GLY A 173 14.70 -11.60 -8.37
C GLY A 173 15.70 -11.28 -9.47
N LEU A 174 16.81 -10.60 -9.14
CA LEU A 174 17.89 -10.28 -10.09
C LEU A 174 18.49 -11.55 -10.72
N GLY A 175 18.52 -12.69 -10.00
CA GLY A 175 19.00 -13.97 -10.53
C GLY A 175 18.07 -14.61 -11.57
N ASP A 176 16.80 -14.24 -11.59
CA ASP A 176 15.78 -14.75 -12.50
C ASP A 176 15.60 -13.87 -13.76
N SER A 177 16.31 -12.75 -13.86
CA SER A 177 16.29 -11.92 -15.05
C SER A 177 17.05 -12.64 -16.18
N PRO A 178 16.47 -12.81 -17.40
CA PRO A 178 17.21 -13.34 -18.53
C PRO A 178 18.38 -12.39 -18.82
N GLN A 179 19.60 -12.89 -18.66
CA GLN A 179 20.79 -12.17 -19.11
C GLN A 179 20.65 -11.94 -20.61
N VAL A 180 20.52 -10.70 -21.02
CA VAL A 180 20.70 -10.32 -22.42
C VAL A 180 22.20 -10.47 -22.67
N GLU A 181 22.61 -11.59 -23.28
CA GLU A 181 23.97 -11.73 -23.80
C GLU A 181 24.14 -10.65 -24.87
N GLU A 182 24.85 -9.59 -24.52
CA GLU A 182 25.43 -8.68 -25.51
C GLU A 182 26.49 -9.49 -26.30
N THR A 183 26.11 -10.03 -27.44
CA THR A 183 27.06 -10.56 -28.41
C THR A 183 27.82 -9.38 -28.97
N GLU A 184 28.99 -9.13 -28.39
CA GLU A 184 30.03 -8.31 -29.06
C GLU A 184 30.37 -8.99 -30.38
N THR A 185 29.90 -8.45 -31.48
CA THR A 185 30.41 -8.75 -32.80
C THR A 185 31.78 -8.08 -32.95
N GLU A 186 32.85 -8.85 -32.71
CA GLU A 186 34.19 -8.47 -33.13
C GLU A 186 34.20 -8.36 -34.66
N GLU A 187 34.22 -7.14 -35.18
CA GLU A 187 34.61 -6.84 -36.55
C GLU A 187 36.11 -7.09 -36.68
N ASN A 188 36.43 -8.24 -37.22
CA ASN A 188 37.77 -8.61 -37.59
C ASN A 188 38.09 -7.95 -38.94
N SER A 189 38.73 -6.77 -38.94
CA SER A 189 39.27 -6.15 -40.12
C SER A 189 40.61 -6.78 -40.42
N SER A 190 40.64 -7.78 -41.27
CA SER A 190 41.85 -8.27 -41.92
C SER A 190 42.25 -7.33 -43.05
N ASN A 191 43.33 -6.58 -42.81
CA ASN A 191 44.12 -5.98 -43.86
C ASN A 191 44.75 -7.09 -44.71
N GLU A 192 44.55 -7.04 -46.01
CA GLU A 192 45.48 -7.62 -46.97
C GLU A 192 46.02 -6.50 -47.87
N GLU A 193 47.31 -6.31 -47.70
CA GLU A 193 48.17 -5.59 -48.67
C GLU A 193 48.37 -6.46 -49.90
N GLU A 194 48.23 -5.88 -51.12
CA GLU A 194 49.15 -5.91 -52.23
C GLU A 194 48.71 -4.93 -53.32
#